data_e8e05636da6b6b6f2e510ee7428511ba
#
_entry.id   e8e05636da6b6b6f2e510ee7428511ba
#
_cell.length_a   1.000
_cell.length_b   1.000
_cell.length_c   1.000
_cell.angle_alpha   90.00
_cell.angle_beta   90.00
_cell.angle_gamma   90.00
#
_symmetry.space_group_name_H-M   'P 1'
#
loop_
_entity.id
_entity.type
_entity.pdbx_description
1 polymer ?
#
loop_
_entity_poly.entity_id
_entity_poly.type
_entity_poly.pdbx_seq_one_letter_code
_entity_poly.pdbx_strand_id
1 'polypeptide(L)'
;MELRFEPKFYREHLGEKSDHKSLIQDFQPTRPEGYGLTRYLQDQAFVDEESGNIRTYLIRQKGTGELVGYHSIRAGNILLRQNESTNVISGIELTNFAVNGKYRVRH
;
A
#
# COMPACT_ATOMS: atom_id res chain seq x y z
N MET A 1 22.15 8.94 26.60
CA MET A 1 21.33 9.68 25.65
C MET A 1 20.40 8.74 24.91
N GLU A 2 19.15 9.02 25.02
CA GLU A 2 18.15 8.19 24.42
C GLU A 2 17.82 8.71 23.01
N LEU A 3 18.03 7.87 22.00
CA LEU A 3 17.67 8.22 20.64
C LEU A 3 16.24 7.83 20.40
N ARG A 4 15.40 8.82 20.23
CA ARG A 4 14.02 8.59 19.86
C ARG A 4 13.85 8.79 18.36
N PHE A 5 13.38 7.75 17.70
CA PHE A 5 12.97 7.86 16.32
C PHE A 5 11.45 7.97 16.29
N GLU A 6 10.96 9.16 16.04
CA GLU A 6 9.55 9.31 15.79
C GLU A 6 9.28 8.99 14.33
N PRO A 7 8.34 8.09 14.05
CA PRO A 7 8.01 7.81 12.67
C PRO A 7 7.45 9.06 12.01
N LYS A 8 7.97 9.38 10.84
CA LYS A 8 7.52 10.51 10.04
C LYS A 8 6.26 10.18 9.26
N PHE A 9 5.93 8.90 9.16
CA PHE A 9 4.85 8.42 8.33
C PHE A 9 3.91 7.55 9.13
N TYR A 10 2.68 7.48 8.69
CA TYR A 10 1.70 6.56 9.23
C TYR A 10 0.94 5.92 8.09
N ARG A 11 0.30 4.80 8.35
CA ARG A 11 -0.48 4.13 7.34
C ARG A 11 -1.94 4.09 7.73
N GLU A 12 -2.79 4.12 6.72
CA GLU A 12 -4.22 3.98 6.89
C GLU A 12 -4.73 2.89 5.96
N HIS A 13 -5.63 2.05 6.46
CA HIS A 13 -6.27 1.06 5.62
C HIS A 13 -7.19 1.77 4.63
N LEU A 14 -7.09 1.39 3.36
CA LEU A 14 -7.86 2.04 2.30
C LEU A 14 -9.35 1.97 2.62
N GLY A 15 -9.99 3.11 2.60
CA GLY A 15 -11.41 3.23 2.86
C GLY A 15 -11.78 3.60 4.30
N GLU A 16 -10.82 3.56 5.25
CA GLU A 16 -11.15 3.89 6.64
C GLU A 16 -11.40 5.39 6.86
N LYS A 17 -10.95 6.23 5.94
CA LYS A 17 -11.18 7.67 6.00
C LYS A 17 -11.95 8.12 4.77
N SER A 18 -12.78 9.14 4.96
CA SER A 18 -13.64 9.64 3.87
C SER A 18 -12.88 10.34 2.76
N ASP A 19 -11.67 10.83 3.04
CA ASP A 19 -10.86 11.53 2.04
C ASP A 19 -10.06 10.60 1.14
N HIS A 20 -10.09 9.30 1.39
CA HIS A 20 -9.27 8.35 0.63
C HIS A 20 -9.59 8.36 -0.86
N LYS A 21 -10.86 8.47 -1.23
CA LYS A 21 -11.25 8.45 -2.64
C LYS A 21 -10.65 9.62 -3.43
N SER A 22 -10.65 10.81 -2.85
CA SER A 22 -10.04 11.95 -3.51
C SER A 22 -8.52 11.91 -3.42
N LEU A 23 -8.00 11.41 -2.30
CA LEU A 23 -6.57 11.35 -2.08
C LEU A 23 -5.87 10.45 -3.10
N ILE A 24 -6.44 9.29 -3.41
CA ILE A 24 -5.83 8.38 -4.37
C ILE A 24 -5.86 8.91 -5.80
N GLN A 25 -6.80 9.78 -6.13
CA GLN A 25 -6.85 10.38 -7.46
C GLN A 25 -5.69 11.35 -7.70
N ASP A 26 -5.07 11.85 -6.64
CA ASP A 26 -3.89 12.71 -6.75
C ASP A 26 -2.59 11.91 -6.85
N PHE A 27 -2.65 10.60 -6.76
CA PHE A 27 -1.46 9.78 -6.88
C PHE A 27 -0.89 9.84 -8.29
N GLN A 28 0.41 10.04 -8.38
CA GLN A 28 1.10 10.13 -9.67
C GLN A 28 2.24 9.13 -9.72
N PRO A 29 2.51 8.52 -10.88
CA PRO A 29 3.66 7.64 -11.00
C PRO A 29 4.96 8.44 -10.96
N THR A 30 6.01 7.83 -10.43
CA THR A 30 7.35 8.43 -10.44
C THR A 30 8.02 8.30 -11.79
N ARG A 31 7.61 7.31 -12.56
CA ARG A 31 8.15 6.97 -13.88
C ARG A 31 7.01 6.46 -14.75
N PRO A 32 7.18 6.48 -16.08
CA PRO A 32 6.15 5.92 -16.97
C PRO A 32 5.78 4.47 -16.62
N GLU A 33 6.74 3.69 -16.16
CA GLU A 33 6.50 2.29 -15.78
C GLU A 33 5.59 2.17 -14.57
N GLY A 34 5.43 3.24 -13.81
CA GLY A 34 4.58 3.26 -12.63
C GLY A 34 3.10 3.45 -12.91
N TYR A 35 2.71 3.64 -14.18
CA TYR A 35 1.30 3.87 -14.50
C TYR A 35 0.41 2.69 -14.09
N GLY A 36 0.91 1.47 -14.21
CA GLY A 36 0.15 0.31 -13.79
C GLY A 36 -0.17 0.32 -12.31
N LEU A 37 0.77 0.73 -11.48
CA LEU A 37 0.57 0.83 -10.04
C LEU A 37 -0.37 1.97 -9.67
N THR A 38 -0.27 3.08 -10.38
CA THR A 38 -1.18 4.20 -10.18
C THR A 38 -2.60 3.81 -10.55
N ARG A 39 -2.77 3.15 -11.69
CA ARG A 39 -4.07 2.69 -12.15
C ARG A 39 -4.67 1.65 -11.21
N TYR A 40 -3.83 0.75 -10.69
CA TYR A 40 -4.28 -0.21 -9.70
C TYR A 40 -4.89 0.50 -8.49
N LEU A 41 -4.17 1.46 -7.94
CA LEU A 41 -4.65 2.20 -6.77
C LEU A 41 -5.98 2.91 -7.05
N GLN A 42 -6.07 3.55 -8.20
CA GLN A 42 -7.23 4.39 -8.52
C GLN A 42 -8.46 3.59 -8.95
N ASP A 43 -8.24 2.48 -9.64
CA ASP A 43 -9.34 1.75 -10.29
C ASP A 43 -9.63 0.39 -9.68
N GLN A 44 -8.66 -0.28 -9.10
CA GLN A 44 -8.81 -1.68 -8.69
C GLN A 44 -8.73 -1.89 -7.18
N ALA A 45 -8.02 -1.04 -6.46
CA ALA A 45 -7.75 -1.28 -5.05
C ALA A 45 -9.01 -1.39 -4.21
N PHE A 46 -9.99 -0.52 -4.43
CA PHE A 46 -11.26 -0.59 -3.69
C PHE A 46 -12.04 -1.85 -4.03
N VAL A 47 -11.98 -2.29 -5.27
CA VAL A 47 -12.65 -3.53 -5.69
C VAL A 47 -12.05 -4.72 -4.96
N ASP A 48 -10.73 -4.77 -4.89
CA ASP A 48 -10.03 -5.86 -4.20
C ASP A 48 -10.28 -5.82 -2.69
N GLU A 49 -10.43 -4.62 -2.12
CA GLU A 49 -10.80 -4.50 -0.71
C GLU A 49 -12.18 -5.10 -0.44
N GLU A 50 -13.13 -4.86 -1.33
CA GLU A 50 -14.48 -5.41 -1.17
C GLU A 50 -14.47 -6.94 -1.25
N SER A 51 -13.63 -7.50 -2.10
CA SER A 51 -13.52 -8.95 -2.23
C SER A 51 -12.79 -9.59 -1.04
N GLY A 52 -11.99 -8.78 -0.32
CA GLY A 52 -11.21 -9.26 0.81
C GLY A 52 -9.94 -9.98 0.44
N ASN A 53 -9.60 -10.05 -0.85
CA ASN A 53 -8.43 -10.78 -1.31
C ASN A 53 -7.13 -10.02 -1.08
N ILE A 54 -7.18 -8.71 -1.24
CA ILE A 54 -6.00 -7.86 -1.13
C ILE A 54 -6.39 -6.66 -0.29
N ARG A 55 -5.52 -6.31 0.64
CA ARG A 55 -5.68 -5.12 1.47
C ARG A 55 -4.65 -4.08 1.07
N THR A 56 -5.11 -2.87 0.89
CA THR A 56 -4.26 -1.75 0.51
C THR A 56 -4.17 -0.76 1.65
N TYR A 57 -2.97 -0.29 1.89
CA TYR A 57 -2.68 0.70 2.93
C TYR A 57 -2.06 1.92 2.29
N LEU A 58 -2.60 3.07 2.62
CA LEU A 58 -2.04 4.34 2.20
C LEU A 58 -1.01 4.79 3.22
N ILE A 59 0.11 5.29 2.74
CA ILE A 59 1.17 5.82 3.59
C ILE A 59 1.11 7.33 3.48
N ARG A 60 0.95 7.98 4.62
CA ARG A 60 0.80 9.43 4.70
C ARG A 60 1.87 10.03 5.58
N GLN A 61 2.22 11.28 5.32
CA GLN A 61 3.17 12.02 6.13
C GLN A 61 2.48 12.61 7.35
N LYS A 62 3.09 12.46 8.52
CA LYS A 62 2.59 13.10 9.73
C LYS A 62 2.68 14.61 9.62
N GLY A 63 1.70 15.28 10.14
CA GLY A 63 1.64 16.72 10.14
C GLY A 63 0.97 17.33 8.93
N THR A 64 1.23 16.80 7.74
CA THR A 64 0.64 17.32 6.50
C THR A 64 -0.49 16.45 5.97
N GLY A 65 -0.46 15.15 6.26
CA GLY A 65 -1.42 14.21 5.70
C GLY A 65 -1.20 13.90 4.24
N GLU A 66 -0.07 14.33 3.66
CA GLU A 66 0.22 14.06 2.26
C GLU A 66 0.33 12.57 1.98
N LEU A 67 -0.15 12.17 0.81
CA LEU A 67 -0.02 10.80 0.35
C LEU A 67 1.41 10.58 -0.17
N VAL A 68 2.15 9.74 0.54
CA VAL A 68 3.53 9.42 0.22
C VAL A 68 3.60 8.24 -0.74
N GLY A 69 2.75 7.26 -0.51
CA GLY A 69 2.75 6.05 -1.31
C GLY A 69 1.68 5.09 -0.84
N TYR A 70 1.75 3.87 -1.33
CA TYR A 70 0.86 2.82 -0.85
C TYR A 70 1.52 1.47 -0.99
N HIS A 71 1.00 0.51 -0.24
CA HIS A 71 1.34 -0.88 -0.45
C HIS A 71 0.08 -1.74 -0.35
N SER A 72 0.10 -2.83 -1.08
CA SER A 72 -0.98 -3.81 -1.04
C SER A 72 -0.42 -5.14 -0.58
N ILE A 73 -1.17 -5.81 0.26
CA ILE A 73 -0.76 -7.10 0.78
C ILE A 73 -1.87 -8.11 0.56
N ARG A 74 -1.47 -9.33 0.30
CA ARG A 74 -2.37 -10.46 0.29
C ARG A 74 -2.09 -11.27 1.54
N ALA A 75 -3.09 -11.32 2.42
CA ALA A 75 -3.02 -12.20 3.58
C ALA A 75 -3.61 -13.54 3.18
N GLY A 76 -2.87 -14.60 3.36
CA GLY A 76 -3.37 -15.90 3.01
C GLY A 76 -2.49 -17.02 3.53
N ASN A 77 -3.03 -18.20 3.42
CA ASN A 77 -2.29 -19.41 3.71
C ASN A 77 -1.51 -19.79 2.46
N ILE A 78 -0.20 -19.69 2.54
CA ILE A 78 0.65 -20.13 1.45
C ILE A 78 0.90 -21.62 1.67
N LEU A 79 0.38 -22.39 0.75
CA LEU A 79 0.67 -23.82 0.71
C LEU A 79 2.05 -23.99 0.08
N LEU A 80 3.02 -24.23 0.92
CA LEU A 80 4.33 -24.61 0.44
C LEU A 80 4.32 -26.10 0.15
N ARG A 81 4.31 -26.43 -1.12
CA ARG A 81 4.41 -27.83 -1.55
C ARG A 81 5.84 -28.29 -1.67
N GLN A 82 6.68 -27.75 -0.84
CA GLN A 82 8.05 -28.17 -0.84
C GLN A 82 8.17 -29.40 0.03
N ASN A 83 8.85 -30.39 -0.48
CA ASN A 83 9.20 -31.61 0.27
C ASN A 83 8.01 -32.44 0.72
N GLU A 84 6.94 -32.40 -0.04
CA GLU A 84 5.77 -33.22 0.23
C GLU A 84 5.14 -33.06 1.61
N SER A 85 5.71 -32.24 2.43
CA SER A 85 5.05 -31.83 3.66
C SER A 85 4.35 -30.52 3.38
N THR A 86 3.07 -30.53 3.55
CA THR A 86 2.26 -29.36 3.38
C THR A 86 2.41 -28.50 4.61
N ASN A 87 3.29 -27.54 4.55
CA ASN A 87 3.37 -26.56 5.60
C ASN A 87 2.53 -25.36 5.18
N VAL A 88 1.48 -25.13 5.95
CA VAL A 88 0.69 -23.94 5.79
C VAL A 88 1.40 -22.83 6.53
N ILE A 89 1.98 -21.92 5.79
CA ILE A 89 2.56 -20.72 6.38
C ILE A 89 1.59 -19.57 6.15
N SER A 90 1.11 -19.04 7.26
CA SER A 90 0.38 -17.79 7.21
C SER A 90 1.38 -16.70 6.89
N GLY A 91 1.34 -16.19 5.66
CA GLY A 91 2.27 -15.20 5.19
C GLY A 91 1.57 -13.96 4.70
N ILE A 92 2.32 -12.90 4.67
CA ILE A 92 1.90 -11.66 4.03
C ILE A 92 2.72 -11.51 2.76
N GLU A 93 2.02 -11.46 1.63
CA GLU A 93 2.65 -11.23 0.35
C GLU A 93 2.46 -9.78 -0.04
N LEU A 94 3.57 -9.09 -0.30
CA LEU A 94 3.52 -7.73 -0.81
C LEU A 94 3.24 -7.80 -2.31
N THR A 95 2.05 -7.40 -2.72
CA THR A 95 1.65 -7.47 -4.12
C THR A 95 1.94 -6.19 -4.88
N ASN A 96 1.83 -5.05 -4.21
CA ASN A 96 2.07 -3.75 -4.82
C ASN A 96 2.80 -2.84 -3.85
N PHE A 97 3.69 -2.03 -4.37
CA PHE A 97 4.35 -0.98 -3.62
C PHE A 97 4.69 0.16 -4.56
N ALA A 98 4.28 1.36 -4.20
CA ALA A 98 4.57 2.52 -5.05
C ALA A 98 4.71 3.78 -4.21
N VAL A 99 5.59 4.66 -4.64
CA VAL A 99 5.78 5.98 -4.05
C VAL A 99 5.10 7.01 -4.94
N ASN A 100 4.39 7.94 -4.31
CA ASN A 100 3.71 9.00 -5.02
C ASN A 100 4.73 9.95 -5.66
N GLY A 101 4.70 10.07 -6.99
CA GLY A 101 5.61 10.94 -7.71
C GLY A 101 5.48 12.40 -7.31
N LYS A 102 4.27 12.81 -7.01
CA LYS A 102 4.01 14.17 -6.55
C LYS A 102 4.74 14.49 -5.25
N TYR A 103 4.75 13.53 -4.32
CA TYR A 103 5.47 13.68 -3.06
C TYR A 103 6.97 13.69 -3.30
N ARG A 104 7.46 12.79 -4.14
CA ARG A 104 8.89 12.64 -4.38
C ARG A 104 9.51 13.88 -5.01
N VAL A 105 8.79 14.55 -5.90
CA VAL A 105 9.28 15.76 -6.56
C VAL A 105 9.51 16.89 -5.56
N ARG A 106 8.64 16.98 -4.52
CA ARG A 106 8.72 18.05 -3.52
C ARG A 106 9.69 17.73 -2.38
N HIS A 107 10.09 16.52 -2.26
CA HIS A 107 10.94 16.05 -1.18
C HIS A 107 12.14 15.30 -1.73
#